data_7f97e55f73a19b130b3f26236816d496
#
_entry.id   7f97e55f73a19b130b3f26236816d496
#
_cell.length_a   1.000
_cell.length_b   1.000
_cell.length_c   1.000
_cell.angle_alpha   90.00
_cell.angle_beta   90.00
_cell.angle_gamma   90.00
#
_symmetry.space_group_name_H-M   'P 1'
#
loop_
_entity.id
_entity.type
_entity.pdbx_description
1 polymer ?
#
loop_
_entity_poly.entity_id
_entity_poly.type
_entity_poly.pdbx_seq_one_letter_code
_entity_poly.pdbx_strand_id
1 'polypeptide(L)'
;GIKLTSYEIPKGYDKNTFTYKNMKDVNYNDLKLSEKFTPALYTLKNGIWEGGSVSMFSPVLKFTLYERFSKDCLEVSESMEVNGKKTFGYDEPVIYKRV
;
A
#
# COMPACT_ATOMS: atom_id res chain seq x y z
N GLY A 1 10.09 -0.86 -14.10
CA GLY A 1 9.61 -0.61 -12.75
C GLY A 1 8.27 -1.28 -12.45
N ILE A 2 7.91 -1.26 -11.21
CA ILE A 2 6.62 -1.77 -10.75
C ILE A 2 5.80 -0.58 -10.24
N LYS A 3 4.51 -0.54 -10.62
CA LYS A 3 3.56 0.43 -10.11
C LYS A 3 2.47 -0.30 -9.34
N LEU A 4 2.34 0.01 -8.05
CA LEU A 4 1.28 -0.51 -7.19
C LEU A 4 0.14 0.49 -7.15
N THR A 5 -1.03 0.09 -7.62
CA THR A 5 -2.20 0.94 -7.68
C THR A 5 -3.29 0.37 -6.77
N SER A 6 -3.89 1.24 -5.96
CA SER A 6 -4.97 0.85 -5.04
C SER A 6 -6.33 1.11 -5.65
N TYR A 7 -7.22 0.16 -5.48
CA TYR A 7 -8.60 0.24 -5.95
C TYR A 7 -9.55 0.18 -4.77
N GLU A 8 -10.72 0.78 -4.91
CA GLU A 8 -11.78 0.66 -3.92
C GLU A 8 -12.36 -0.76 -3.94
N ILE A 9 -12.80 -1.24 -2.77
CA ILE A 9 -13.53 -2.51 -2.70
C ILE A 9 -14.82 -2.38 -3.52
N PRO A 10 -15.11 -3.33 -4.42
CA PRO A 10 -16.28 -3.23 -5.29
C PRO A 10 -17.58 -3.08 -4.51
N LYS A 11 -18.53 -2.37 -5.09
CA LYS A 11 -19.86 -2.18 -4.51
C LYS A 11 -20.52 -3.54 -4.27
N GLY A 12 -21.10 -3.73 -3.10
CA GLY A 12 -21.71 -4.99 -2.71
C GLY A 12 -20.84 -5.90 -1.86
N TYR A 13 -19.56 -5.53 -1.66
CA TYR A 13 -18.64 -6.25 -0.80
C TYR A 13 -18.29 -5.41 0.42
N ASP A 14 -18.22 -6.06 1.59
CA ASP A 14 -17.74 -5.43 2.83
C ASP A 14 -16.24 -5.68 2.97
N LYS A 15 -15.49 -4.67 3.41
CA LYS A 15 -14.04 -4.78 3.61
C LYS A 15 -13.65 -5.90 4.57
N ASN A 16 -14.53 -6.25 5.51
CA ASN A 16 -14.28 -7.30 6.51
C ASN A 16 -14.59 -8.70 5.99
N THR A 17 -15.36 -8.80 4.91
CA THR A 17 -15.78 -10.08 4.30
C THR A 17 -15.19 -10.31 2.92
N PHE A 18 -14.51 -9.32 2.34
CA PHE A 18 -13.90 -9.41 1.02
C PHE A 18 -12.67 -10.30 1.09
N THR A 19 -12.77 -11.49 0.52
CA THR A 19 -11.73 -12.53 0.57
C THR A 19 -11.03 -12.67 -0.77
N TYR A 20 -9.93 -13.41 -0.80
CA TYR A 20 -9.22 -13.74 -2.04
C TYR A 20 -10.14 -14.46 -3.04
N LYS A 21 -11.04 -15.28 -2.55
CA LYS A 21 -12.03 -15.96 -3.41
C LYS A 21 -12.93 -14.94 -4.10
N ASN A 22 -13.40 -13.93 -3.37
CA ASN A 22 -14.22 -12.86 -3.93
C ASN A 22 -13.43 -12.05 -4.96
N MET A 23 -12.14 -11.81 -4.72
CA MET A 23 -11.29 -11.07 -5.65
C MET A 23 -11.21 -11.74 -7.02
N LYS A 24 -11.21 -13.05 -7.07
CA LYS A 24 -11.14 -13.80 -8.33
C LYS A 24 -12.36 -13.56 -9.22
N ASP A 25 -13.50 -13.26 -8.61
CA ASP A 25 -14.76 -13.09 -9.32
C ASP A 25 -15.01 -11.63 -9.75
N VAL A 26 -14.10 -10.73 -9.37
CA VAL A 26 -14.22 -9.30 -9.70
C VAL A 26 -13.62 -9.04 -11.08
N ASN A 27 -14.39 -8.33 -11.92
CA ASN A 27 -13.89 -7.87 -13.21
C ASN A 27 -13.09 -6.58 -13.00
N TYR A 28 -11.83 -6.56 -13.42
CA TYR A 28 -10.97 -5.38 -13.29
C TYR A 28 -11.55 -4.13 -13.95
N ASN A 29 -12.34 -4.30 -15.01
CA ASN A 29 -12.94 -3.16 -15.70
C ASN A 29 -14.01 -2.45 -14.87
N ASP A 30 -14.51 -3.12 -13.83
CA ASP A 30 -15.54 -2.57 -12.94
C ASP A 30 -14.94 -1.97 -11.66
N LEU A 31 -13.62 -2.05 -11.50
CA LEU A 31 -12.96 -1.51 -10.32
C LEU A 31 -12.76 0.00 -10.45
N LYS A 32 -13.01 0.70 -9.36
CA LYS A 32 -12.77 2.13 -9.27
C LYS A 32 -11.46 2.40 -8.54
N LEU A 33 -10.62 3.27 -9.10
CA LEU A 33 -9.39 3.69 -8.45
C LEU A 33 -9.69 4.38 -7.12
N SER A 34 -8.88 4.07 -6.11
CA SER A 34 -8.97 4.76 -4.84
C SER A 34 -8.54 6.22 -5.00
N GLU A 35 -9.33 7.13 -4.48
CA GLU A 35 -8.99 8.56 -4.47
C GLU A 35 -8.06 8.90 -3.30
N LYS A 36 -7.95 8.01 -2.32
CA LYS A 36 -7.14 8.24 -1.12
C LYS A 36 -5.68 7.88 -1.30
N PHE A 37 -5.39 6.80 -2.00
CA PHE A 37 -4.04 6.28 -2.15
C PHE A 37 -3.38 6.73 -3.43
N THR A 38 -2.21 7.35 -3.30
CA THR A 38 -1.34 7.63 -4.43
C THR A 38 -0.68 6.33 -4.88
N PRO A 39 -0.56 6.07 -6.19
CA PRO A 39 0.17 4.88 -6.65
C PRO A 39 1.60 4.84 -6.14
N ALA A 40 2.05 3.68 -5.70
CA ALA A 40 3.42 3.47 -5.27
C ALA A 40 4.26 3.02 -6.46
N LEU A 41 5.44 3.61 -6.63
CA LEU A 41 6.37 3.27 -7.70
C LEU A 41 7.59 2.60 -7.10
N TYR A 42 8.02 1.51 -7.72
CA TYR A 42 9.15 0.72 -7.26
C TYR A 42 10.17 0.58 -8.36
N THR A 43 11.44 0.68 -7.99
CA THR A 43 12.56 0.47 -8.90
C THR A 43 13.42 -0.69 -8.42
N LEU A 44 13.97 -1.44 -9.37
CA LEU A 44 14.86 -2.55 -9.07
C LEU A 44 16.30 -2.04 -9.01
N LYS A 45 16.99 -2.37 -7.93
CA LYS A 45 18.38 -1.98 -7.71
C LYS A 45 19.10 -3.08 -6.93
N ASN A 46 20.11 -3.68 -7.58
CA ASN A 46 20.90 -4.76 -6.98
C ASN A 46 20.04 -5.94 -6.48
N GLY A 47 19.01 -6.32 -7.24
CA GLY A 47 18.11 -7.42 -6.88
C GLY A 47 17.05 -7.07 -5.85
N ILE A 48 16.97 -5.80 -5.42
CA ILE A 48 16.02 -5.35 -4.43
C ILE A 48 15.09 -4.31 -5.05
N TRP A 49 13.78 -4.52 -4.91
CA TRP A 49 12.78 -3.53 -5.29
C TRP A 49 12.58 -2.55 -4.15
N GLU A 50 12.67 -1.25 -4.45
CA GLU A 50 12.47 -0.18 -3.47
C GLU A 50 11.46 0.82 -3.99
N GLY A 51 10.61 1.30 -3.11
CA GLY A 51 9.67 2.34 -3.46
C GLY A 51 8.62 2.55 -2.39
N GLY A 52 7.65 3.38 -2.73
CA GLY A 52 6.56 3.70 -1.84
C GLY A 52 5.75 4.88 -2.35
N SER A 53 4.98 5.45 -1.45
CA SER A 53 4.12 6.57 -1.80
C SER A 53 3.83 7.45 -0.59
N VAL A 54 3.42 8.68 -0.88
CA VAL A 54 2.87 9.60 0.11
C VAL A 54 1.44 9.90 -0.35
N SER A 55 0.47 9.60 0.51
CA SER A 55 -0.94 9.77 0.20
C SER A 55 -1.58 10.76 1.17
N MET A 56 -2.30 11.74 0.65
CA MET A 56 -3.05 12.69 1.46
C MET A 56 -4.51 12.22 1.51
N PHE A 57 -4.93 11.69 2.66
CA PHE A 57 -6.31 11.24 2.85
C PHE A 57 -7.26 12.41 3.08
N SER A 58 -6.71 13.52 3.60
CA SER A 58 -7.40 14.79 3.77
C SER A 58 -6.34 15.90 3.76
N PRO A 59 -6.73 17.18 3.76
CA PRO A 59 -5.75 18.28 3.81
C PRO A 59 -4.81 18.23 5.01
N VAL A 60 -5.16 17.51 6.07
CA VAL A 60 -4.37 17.44 7.30
C VAL A 60 -3.86 16.03 7.61
N LEU A 61 -4.30 15.00 6.88
CA LEU A 61 -3.98 13.60 7.15
C LEU A 61 -3.07 13.05 6.06
N LYS A 62 -1.81 12.76 6.41
CA LYS A 62 -0.79 12.27 5.50
C LYS A 62 -0.39 10.85 5.86
N PHE A 63 -0.42 9.95 4.89
CA PHE A 63 0.04 8.57 5.02
C PHE A 63 1.28 8.36 4.16
N THR A 64 2.34 7.84 4.76
CA THR A 64 3.59 7.54 4.07
C THR A 64 3.86 6.04 4.11
N LEU A 65 4.12 5.46 2.95
CA LEU A 65 4.48 4.05 2.80
C LEU A 65 5.84 3.96 2.11
N TYR A 66 6.73 3.15 2.67
CA TYR A 66 7.99 2.79 2.03
C TYR A 66 8.21 1.30 2.17
N GLU A 67 8.57 0.65 1.07
CA GLU A 67 8.78 -0.78 1.05
C GLU A 67 10.06 -1.14 0.29
N ARG A 68 10.75 -2.17 0.80
CA ARG A 68 11.87 -2.81 0.10
C ARG A 68 11.59 -4.30 0.09
N PHE A 69 11.65 -4.91 -1.06
CA PHE A 69 11.43 -6.35 -1.14
C PHE A 69 12.35 -7.04 -2.13
N SER A 70 12.68 -8.27 -1.80
CA SER A 70 13.43 -9.18 -2.60
C SER A 70 12.73 -10.53 -2.62
N LYS A 71 13.37 -11.54 -3.20
CA LYS A 71 12.81 -12.89 -3.27
C LYS A 71 12.37 -13.44 -1.90
N ASP A 72 13.13 -13.16 -0.85
CA ASP A 72 12.95 -13.81 0.45
C ASP A 72 12.56 -12.85 1.58
N CYS A 73 12.50 -11.56 1.32
CA CYS A 73 12.33 -10.57 2.39
C CYS A 73 11.48 -9.40 1.94
N LEU A 74 10.60 -8.94 2.82
CA LEU A 74 9.82 -7.72 2.66
C LEU A 74 10.07 -6.83 3.88
N GLU A 75 10.52 -5.60 3.65
CA GLU A 75 10.65 -4.57 4.69
C GLU A 75 9.58 -3.50 4.44
N VAL A 76 8.81 -3.18 5.45
CA VAL A 76 7.73 -2.19 5.36
C VAL A 76 7.90 -1.12 6.42
N SER A 77 7.86 0.13 5.98
CA SER A 77 7.78 1.29 6.87
C SER A 77 6.52 2.06 6.55
N GLU A 78 5.69 2.31 7.55
CA GLU A 78 4.45 3.05 7.42
C GLU A 78 4.36 4.13 8.49
N SER A 79 3.81 5.29 8.14
CA SER A 79 3.54 6.33 9.11
C SER A 79 2.32 7.15 8.72
N MET A 80 1.65 7.69 9.73
CA MET A 80 0.50 8.56 9.58
C MET A 80 0.77 9.86 10.34
N GLU A 81 0.50 10.99 9.71
CA GLU A 81 0.65 12.31 10.33
C GLU A 81 -0.65 13.08 10.26
N VAL A 82 -1.00 13.76 11.34
CA VAL A 82 -2.13 14.68 11.40
C VAL A 82 -1.59 16.08 11.72
N ASN A 83 -1.82 17.04 10.83
CA ASN A 83 -1.28 18.40 10.92
C ASN A 83 0.26 18.42 11.10
N GLY A 84 0.96 17.52 10.44
CA GLY A 84 2.40 17.42 10.52
C GLY A 84 2.93 16.68 11.75
N LYS A 85 2.03 16.20 12.62
CA LYS A 85 2.41 15.48 13.83
C LYS A 85 2.18 13.98 13.64
N LYS A 86 3.22 13.18 13.84
CA LYS A 86 3.17 11.73 13.70
C LYS A 86 2.26 11.12 14.77
N THR A 87 1.22 10.42 14.34
CA THR A 87 0.25 9.75 15.23
C THR A 87 0.37 8.24 15.22
N PHE A 88 0.96 7.68 14.16
CA PHE A 88 1.16 6.26 13.97
C PHE A 88 2.41 6.04 13.12
N GLY A 89 3.11 4.95 13.38
CA GLY A 89 4.24 4.54 12.55
C GLY A 89 5.28 3.78 13.32
N TYR A 90 6.25 3.25 12.57
CA TYR A 90 7.35 2.47 13.11
C TYR A 90 8.62 3.29 13.06
N ASP A 91 9.43 3.24 14.15
CA ASP A 91 10.76 3.86 14.17
C ASP A 91 11.74 3.06 13.31
N GLU A 92 11.48 1.77 13.18
CA GLU A 92 12.26 0.87 12.32
C GLU A 92 11.31 0.09 11.41
N PRO A 93 11.78 -0.35 10.22
CA PRO A 93 10.96 -1.15 9.32
C PRO A 93 10.52 -2.46 9.96
N VAL A 94 9.29 -2.88 9.66
CA VAL A 94 8.83 -4.23 9.97
C VAL A 94 9.38 -5.16 8.89
N ILE A 95 10.00 -6.25 9.31
CA ILE A 95 10.64 -7.19 8.40
C ILE A 95 9.85 -8.48 8.35
N TYR A 96 9.43 -8.87 7.15
CA TYR A 96 8.76 -10.14 6.89
C TYR A 96 9.69 -11.03 6.08
N LYS A 97 9.96 -12.21 6.58
CA LYS A 97 10.79 -13.17 5.88
C LYS A 97 9.93 -14.28 5.29
N ARG A 98 10.32 -14.75 4.10
CA ARG A 98 9.64 -15.86 3.47
C ARG A 98 9.92 -17.15 4.24
N VAL A 99 8.86 -17.89 4.48
CA VAL A 99 8.96 -19.19 5.16
C VAL A 99 9.13 -20.31 4.14
#